data_b51ad4ebd49199e688d7981138c47cae
#
_entry.id   b51ad4ebd49199e688d7981138c47cae
#
_cell.length_a   1.000
_cell.length_b   1.000
_cell.length_c   1.000
_cell.angle_alpha   90.00
_cell.angle_beta   90.00
_cell.angle_gamma   90.00
#
_symmetry.space_group_name_H-M   'P 1'
#
loop_
_entity.id
_entity.type
_entity.pdbx_description
1 polymer ?
#
loop_
_entity_poly.entity_id
_entity_poly.type
_entity_poly.pdbx_seq_one_letter_code
_entity_poly.pdbx_strand_id
1 'polypeptide(L)'
;MTRPSSLRTHDLLGRSRPKYVKDGLTVHADPNTLRRVTKAMRGGGRRVTLVPTMGALHDGHRELMRRARSIPGSTTVVSLFVNPRQFGPTEDFDRYPRAFEADLEMCREEGVELVFAPEVDTMYPEGFTTSIDPGPLGGELEGAARPGHFAGMLTVVNKLFAICVPDVAFFGEKDWQQLALIRRMVRDLDIDVHVVGVPTVRETDGLARSSRNAYLDATQRRQAVAISAALSAGQYAGEQGPEAVVAAAREVLASEPALDVDYVELRSPDLGPAPTIGDARLLIAARLGTTRLIDNAHVSVTERV
;
A
#
# COMPACT_ATOMS: atom_id res chain seq x y z
N MET A 1 55.35 -13.16 10.36
CA MET A 1 54.63 -12.30 9.42
C MET A 1 53.16 -12.59 9.57
N THR A 2 52.48 -11.87 10.46
CA THR A 2 51.07 -11.99 10.75
C THR A 2 50.32 -11.05 9.81
N ARG A 3 49.39 -11.56 9.01
CA ARG A 3 48.49 -10.79 8.18
C ARG A 3 47.55 -9.96 9.09
N PRO A 4 47.27 -8.69 8.80
CA PRO A 4 46.33 -7.93 9.58
C PRO A 4 44.92 -8.42 9.33
N SER A 5 44.17 -8.53 10.43
CA SER A 5 42.79 -8.95 10.51
C SER A 5 41.87 -8.13 9.60
N SER A 6 40.90 -8.80 9.04
CA SER A 6 39.77 -8.29 8.28
C SER A 6 39.20 -6.97 8.86
N LEU A 7 39.27 -5.93 8.09
CA LEU A 7 38.56 -4.68 8.34
C LEU A 7 37.05 -5.02 8.46
N ARG A 8 36.48 -4.63 9.59
CA ARG A 8 35.08 -4.80 9.91
C ARG A 8 34.17 -4.16 8.83
N THR A 9 33.03 -4.75 8.64
CA THR A 9 31.99 -4.39 7.66
C THR A 9 31.32 -3.02 7.82
N HIS A 10 31.83 -2.18 8.72
CA HIS A 10 31.38 -0.79 8.91
C HIS A 10 32.41 0.19 8.35
N ASP A 11 31.94 1.22 7.62
CA ASP A 11 32.80 2.35 7.30
C ASP A 11 33.08 3.17 8.57
N LEU A 12 34.03 4.11 8.48
CA LEU A 12 34.42 4.95 9.61
C LEU A 12 33.30 5.82 10.20
N LEU A 13 32.10 5.77 9.61
CA LEU A 13 30.88 6.47 10.03
C LEU A 13 29.79 5.50 10.51
N GLY A 14 30.11 4.21 10.72
CA GLY A 14 29.17 3.19 11.21
C GLY A 14 28.09 2.78 10.22
N ARG A 15 28.25 3.04 8.92
CA ARG A 15 27.24 2.74 7.90
C ARG A 15 27.32 1.30 7.43
N SER A 16 26.18 0.59 7.42
CA SER A 16 26.11 -0.77 6.89
C SER A 16 26.34 -0.77 5.37
N ARG A 17 27.13 -1.74 4.88
CA ARG A 17 27.30 -1.94 3.44
C ARG A 17 26.07 -2.65 2.88
N PRO A 18 25.66 -2.34 1.63
CA PRO A 18 24.58 -3.06 0.97
C PRO A 18 24.94 -4.55 0.85
N LYS A 19 23.97 -5.43 1.10
CA LYS A 19 24.10 -6.86 0.81
C LYS A 19 23.82 -7.05 -0.67
N TYR A 20 24.84 -7.45 -1.44
CA TYR A 20 24.69 -7.87 -2.82
C TYR A 20 24.07 -9.27 -2.85
N VAL A 21 22.96 -9.41 -3.56
CA VAL A 21 22.31 -10.69 -3.83
C VAL A 21 22.59 -11.08 -5.29
N LYS A 22 22.67 -12.38 -5.56
CA LYS A 22 22.89 -12.92 -6.91
C LYS A 22 21.89 -12.30 -7.90
N ASP A 23 22.32 -12.00 -9.12
CA ASP A 23 21.49 -11.49 -10.22
C ASP A 23 21.07 -10.01 -10.19
N GLY A 24 21.90 -9.16 -9.60
CA GLY A 24 21.76 -7.70 -9.73
C GLY A 24 20.87 -7.01 -8.70
N LEU A 25 20.09 -7.73 -7.88
CA LEU A 25 19.33 -7.14 -6.78
C LEU A 25 20.26 -6.79 -5.61
N THR A 26 20.14 -5.57 -5.07
CA THR A 26 20.85 -5.11 -3.87
C THR A 26 19.89 -4.77 -2.75
N VAL A 27 20.20 -5.21 -1.53
CA VAL A 27 19.42 -4.90 -0.34
C VAL A 27 20.13 -3.82 0.48
N HIS A 28 19.39 -2.77 0.79
CA HIS A 28 19.87 -1.64 1.58
C HIS A 28 19.05 -1.52 2.87
N ALA A 29 19.71 -1.37 4.01
CA ALA A 29 19.08 -1.09 5.30
C ALA A 29 19.32 0.35 5.77
N ASP A 30 20.41 0.98 5.28
CA ASP A 30 20.78 2.34 5.66
C ASP A 30 20.18 3.39 4.72
N PRO A 31 19.36 4.35 5.24
CA PRO A 31 18.69 5.39 4.45
C PRO A 31 19.65 6.28 3.66
N ASN A 32 20.81 6.62 4.24
CA ASN A 32 21.76 7.52 3.60
C ASN A 32 22.47 6.84 2.43
N THR A 33 22.76 5.55 2.58
CA THR A 33 23.35 4.75 1.49
C THR A 33 22.38 4.62 0.33
N LEU A 34 21.11 4.28 0.59
CA LEU A 34 20.10 4.18 -0.47
C LEU A 34 19.92 5.54 -1.16
N ARG A 35 19.78 6.62 -0.40
CA ARG A 35 19.64 7.98 -0.96
C ARG A 35 20.79 8.36 -1.87
N ARG A 36 22.05 7.99 -1.53
CA ARG A 36 23.20 8.24 -2.41
C ARG A 36 23.13 7.44 -3.71
N VAL A 37 22.69 6.17 -3.61
CA VAL A 37 22.53 5.31 -4.78
C VAL A 37 21.46 5.86 -5.73
N THR A 38 20.26 6.15 -5.22
CA THR A 38 19.16 6.68 -6.03
C THR A 38 19.47 8.04 -6.64
N LYS A 39 20.10 8.96 -5.87
CA LYS A 39 20.58 10.24 -6.40
C LYS A 39 21.62 10.08 -7.51
N ALA A 40 22.56 9.14 -7.36
CA ALA A 40 23.55 8.86 -8.41
C ALA A 40 22.89 8.31 -9.67
N MET A 41 21.88 7.44 -9.55
CA MET A 41 21.11 6.93 -10.68
C MET A 41 20.34 8.06 -11.40
N ARG A 42 19.67 8.93 -10.67
CA ARG A 42 19.01 10.12 -11.25
C ARG A 42 20.02 11.05 -11.94
N GLY A 43 21.17 11.29 -11.32
CA GLY A 43 22.25 12.07 -11.90
C GLY A 43 22.83 11.47 -13.20
N GLY A 44 22.72 10.14 -13.38
CA GLY A 44 23.04 9.41 -14.60
C GLY A 44 21.88 9.34 -15.63
N GLY A 45 20.78 10.09 -15.40
CA GLY A 45 19.64 10.15 -16.31
C GLY A 45 18.62 9.01 -16.15
N ARG A 46 18.74 8.14 -15.15
CA ARG A 46 17.74 7.11 -14.85
C ARG A 46 16.61 7.70 -13.99
N ARG A 47 15.39 7.27 -14.21
CA ARG A 47 14.27 7.54 -13.31
C ARG A 47 14.31 6.55 -12.16
N VAL A 48 13.90 6.99 -10.99
CA VAL A 48 13.72 6.13 -9.81
C VAL A 48 12.23 5.89 -9.60
N THR A 49 11.83 4.63 -9.60
CA THR A 49 10.45 4.22 -9.26
C THR A 49 10.43 3.55 -7.89
N LEU A 50 9.38 3.78 -7.11
CA LEU A 50 9.24 3.25 -5.76
C LEU A 50 7.93 2.45 -5.64
N VAL A 51 8.05 1.27 -5.04
CA VAL A 51 6.91 0.43 -4.63
C VAL A 51 6.99 0.24 -3.11
N PRO A 52 6.26 1.05 -2.32
CA PRO A 52 6.21 0.88 -0.87
C PRO A 52 5.39 -0.36 -0.48
N THR A 53 5.99 -1.25 0.32
CA THR A 53 5.29 -2.43 0.85
C THR A 53 5.68 -2.71 2.30
N MET A 54 4.88 -3.53 2.96
CA MET A 54 5.20 -4.05 4.30
C MET A 54 5.79 -5.48 4.26
N GLY A 55 6.12 -5.99 3.07
CA GLY A 55 6.47 -7.40 2.89
C GLY A 55 5.25 -8.31 2.81
N ALA A 56 5.45 -9.62 2.96
CA ALA A 56 4.46 -10.66 2.67
C ALA A 56 3.85 -10.47 1.27
N LEU A 57 4.73 -10.37 0.28
CA LEU A 57 4.40 -10.01 -1.09
C LEU A 57 3.49 -11.06 -1.74
N HIS A 58 2.60 -10.59 -2.59
CA HIS A 58 1.63 -11.41 -3.34
C HIS A 58 1.43 -10.81 -4.75
N ASP A 59 0.59 -11.44 -5.58
CA ASP A 59 0.39 -11.03 -6.99
C ASP A 59 -0.02 -9.56 -7.15
N GLY A 60 -0.72 -8.97 -6.19
CA GLY A 60 -0.99 -7.53 -6.17
C GLY A 60 0.30 -6.70 -6.14
N HIS A 61 1.29 -7.11 -5.35
CA HIS A 61 2.60 -6.46 -5.31
C HIS A 61 3.42 -6.74 -6.58
N ARG A 62 3.29 -7.94 -7.18
CA ARG A 62 3.89 -8.23 -8.50
C ARG A 62 3.44 -7.23 -9.57
N GLU A 63 2.14 -6.94 -9.61
CA GLU A 63 1.61 -5.96 -10.59
C GLU A 63 2.17 -4.56 -10.35
N LEU A 64 2.32 -4.13 -9.07
CA LEU A 64 2.98 -2.86 -8.74
C LEU A 64 4.42 -2.82 -9.29
N MET A 65 5.20 -3.89 -9.06
CA MET A 65 6.58 -3.99 -9.54
C MET A 65 6.67 -4.00 -11.06
N ARG A 66 5.77 -4.70 -11.75
CA ARG A 66 5.69 -4.73 -13.22
C ARG A 66 5.40 -3.35 -13.79
N ARG A 67 4.43 -2.63 -13.20
CA ARG A 67 4.12 -1.24 -13.58
C ARG A 67 5.28 -0.30 -13.34
N ALA A 68 5.95 -0.42 -12.21
CA ALA A 68 7.13 0.39 -11.91
C ALA A 68 8.25 0.17 -12.93
N ARG A 69 8.51 -1.08 -13.29
CA ARG A 69 9.54 -1.47 -14.26
C ARG A 69 9.17 -1.16 -15.72
N SER A 70 7.89 -1.01 -16.04
CA SER A 70 7.46 -0.64 -17.38
C SER A 70 7.85 0.80 -17.78
N ILE A 71 8.30 1.61 -16.83
CA ILE A 71 8.81 2.96 -17.13
C ILE A 71 10.20 2.84 -17.77
N PRO A 72 10.38 3.30 -19.02
CA PRO A 72 11.65 3.17 -19.72
C PRO A 72 12.80 3.87 -18.98
N GLY A 73 13.95 3.20 -18.85
CA GLY A 73 15.15 3.74 -18.20
C GLY A 73 15.01 3.94 -16.69
N SER A 74 14.03 3.30 -16.06
CA SER A 74 13.88 3.37 -14.60
C SER A 74 14.77 2.39 -13.85
N THR A 75 14.97 2.69 -12.56
CA THR A 75 15.45 1.76 -11.54
C THR A 75 14.36 1.64 -10.50
N THR A 76 13.95 0.41 -10.20
CA THR A 76 12.87 0.14 -9.25
C THR A 76 13.41 -0.12 -7.86
N VAL A 77 12.90 0.61 -6.89
CA VAL A 77 13.09 0.40 -5.45
C VAL A 77 11.81 -0.21 -4.87
N VAL A 78 11.93 -1.33 -4.19
CA VAL A 78 10.85 -1.91 -3.38
C VAL A 78 11.20 -1.73 -1.91
N SER A 79 10.32 -1.15 -1.10
CA SER A 79 10.53 -1.16 0.35
C SER A 79 9.85 -2.36 1.00
N LEU A 80 10.55 -3.04 1.91
CA LEU A 80 10.04 -4.12 2.76
C LEU A 80 10.15 -3.64 4.21
N PHE A 81 9.11 -2.99 4.73
CA PHE A 81 9.12 -2.41 6.06
C PHE A 81 7.75 -2.46 6.73
N VAL A 82 7.60 -3.32 7.75
CA VAL A 82 6.39 -3.36 8.60
C VAL A 82 6.45 -2.17 9.53
N ASN A 83 5.64 -1.15 9.24
CA ASN A 83 5.66 0.12 9.95
C ASN A 83 4.87 0.06 11.26
N PRO A 84 5.51 0.08 12.45
CA PRO A 84 4.79 -0.02 13.72
C PRO A 84 3.84 1.14 13.98
N ARG A 85 4.13 2.33 13.43
CA ARG A 85 3.35 3.56 13.69
C ARG A 85 1.97 3.59 13.03
N GLN A 86 1.68 2.66 12.11
CA GLN A 86 0.38 2.56 11.46
C GLN A 86 -0.52 1.46 12.04
N PHE A 87 -0.06 0.78 13.10
CA PHE A 87 -0.84 -0.23 13.81
C PHE A 87 -1.30 0.29 15.16
N GLY A 88 -2.58 0.09 15.45
CA GLY A 88 -3.15 0.33 16.79
C GLY A 88 -2.72 -0.74 17.79
N PRO A 89 -2.90 -0.50 19.09
CA PRO A 89 -2.45 -1.43 20.15
C PRO A 89 -3.06 -2.84 20.08
N THR A 90 -4.21 -2.99 19.41
CA THR A 90 -4.94 -4.26 19.29
C THR A 90 -4.88 -4.86 17.89
N GLU A 91 -4.10 -4.25 16.98
CA GLU A 91 -3.96 -4.72 15.61
C GLU A 91 -2.89 -5.81 15.47
N ASP A 92 -2.77 -6.35 14.27
CA ASP A 92 -2.00 -7.55 13.92
C ASP A 92 -0.48 -7.31 13.74
N PHE A 93 0.12 -6.26 14.30
CA PHE A 93 1.53 -5.91 14.10
C PHE A 93 2.48 -7.08 14.41
N ASP A 94 2.32 -7.73 15.57
CA ASP A 94 3.19 -8.84 15.99
C ASP A 94 2.97 -10.11 15.15
N ARG A 95 1.75 -10.28 14.63
CA ARG A 95 1.34 -11.42 13.80
C ARG A 95 1.44 -11.14 12.30
N TYR A 96 1.77 -9.89 11.90
CA TYR A 96 1.88 -9.53 10.50
C TYR A 96 2.92 -10.43 9.81
N PRO A 97 2.59 -11.08 8.69
CA PRO A 97 3.47 -12.04 8.06
C PRO A 97 4.82 -11.42 7.66
N ARG A 98 5.90 -12.11 7.97
CA ARG A 98 7.27 -11.72 7.62
C ARG A 98 7.92 -12.87 6.87
N ALA A 99 8.05 -12.74 5.56
CA ALA A 99 8.55 -13.76 4.65
C ALA A 99 9.71 -13.21 3.80
N PHE A 100 10.72 -12.65 4.48
CA PHE A 100 11.78 -11.85 3.86
C PHE A 100 12.46 -12.51 2.66
N GLU A 101 12.86 -13.79 2.79
CA GLU A 101 13.54 -14.50 1.69
C GLU A 101 12.60 -14.74 0.49
N ALA A 102 11.33 -15.08 0.76
CA ALA A 102 10.32 -15.21 -0.30
C ALA A 102 10.01 -13.87 -0.97
N ASP A 103 9.98 -12.78 -0.20
CA ASP A 103 9.81 -11.43 -0.71
C ASP A 103 11.00 -11.02 -1.60
N LEU A 104 12.23 -11.33 -1.21
CA LEU A 104 13.41 -11.09 -2.04
C LEU A 104 13.38 -11.92 -3.32
N GLU A 105 12.93 -13.19 -3.26
CA GLU A 105 12.79 -14.02 -4.46
C GLU A 105 11.77 -13.43 -5.43
N MET A 106 10.61 -13.00 -4.94
CA MET A 106 9.61 -12.32 -5.76
C MET A 106 10.15 -11.03 -6.39
N CYS A 107 10.89 -10.22 -5.63
CA CYS A 107 11.56 -9.04 -6.16
C CYS A 107 12.55 -9.39 -7.27
N ARG A 108 13.27 -10.51 -7.12
CA ARG A 108 14.26 -11.01 -8.09
C ARG A 108 13.58 -11.49 -9.37
N GLU A 109 12.52 -12.29 -9.25
CA GLU A 109 11.70 -12.76 -10.37
C GLU A 109 11.11 -11.61 -11.18
N GLU A 110 10.65 -10.57 -10.50
CA GLU A 110 10.12 -9.36 -11.15
C GLU A 110 11.22 -8.37 -11.58
N GLY A 111 12.52 -8.71 -11.38
CA GLY A 111 13.69 -7.98 -11.84
C GLY A 111 13.86 -6.62 -11.15
N VAL A 112 13.49 -6.49 -9.90
CA VAL A 112 13.74 -5.33 -9.06
C VAL A 112 15.25 -5.20 -8.81
N GLU A 113 15.80 -4.00 -8.92
CA GLU A 113 17.23 -3.76 -8.71
C GLU A 113 17.57 -3.40 -7.25
N LEU A 114 16.69 -2.68 -6.57
CA LEU A 114 16.95 -2.17 -5.22
C LEU A 114 15.83 -2.57 -4.27
N VAL A 115 16.20 -3.16 -3.13
CA VAL A 115 15.29 -3.40 -2.00
C VAL A 115 15.74 -2.54 -0.82
N PHE A 116 14.81 -1.83 -0.20
CA PHE A 116 15.01 -1.11 1.03
C PHE A 116 14.34 -1.84 2.19
N ALA A 117 15.14 -2.42 3.08
CA ALA A 117 14.66 -3.20 4.21
C ALA A 117 15.33 -2.69 5.51
N PRO A 118 14.87 -1.55 6.05
CA PRO A 118 15.42 -0.96 7.26
C PRO A 118 14.86 -1.63 8.52
N GLU A 119 15.61 -1.53 9.63
CA GLU A 119 15.10 -1.82 10.95
C GLU A 119 14.24 -0.65 11.49
N VAL A 120 13.39 -0.95 12.50
CA VAL A 120 12.49 0.05 13.12
C VAL A 120 13.28 1.23 13.68
N ASP A 121 14.36 0.96 14.42
CA ASP A 121 15.20 2.00 15.04
C ASP A 121 15.95 2.85 14.00
N THR A 122 16.17 2.30 12.80
CA THR A 122 16.72 3.05 11.67
C THR A 122 15.69 4.02 11.10
N MET A 123 14.44 3.60 11.00
CA MET A 123 13.35 4.46 10.52
C MET A 123 12.89 5.46 11.58
N TYR A 124 12.88 5.05 12.83
CA TYR A 124 12.41 5.85 13.97
C TYR A 124 13.44 5.79 15.10
N PRO A 125 14.53 6.55 14.99
CA PRO A 125 15.55 6.60 16.06
C PRO A 125 14.96 7.18 17.35
N GLU A 126 15.64 6.95 18.46
CA GLU A 126 15.27 7.52 19.76
C GLU A 126 15.05 9.04 19.64
N GLY A 127 13.98 9.53 20.27
CA GLY A 127 13.58 10.94 20.18
C GLY A 127 12.80 11.33 18.90
N PHE A 128 12.43 10.38 18.05
CA PHE A 128 11.59 10.68 16.88
C PHE A 128 10.16 11.09 17.30
N THR A 129 9.76 12.33 17.02
CA THR A 129 8.48 12.91 17.45
C THR A 129 7.61 13.43 16.31
N THR A 130 8.19 13.72 15.14
CA THR A 130 7.48 14.32 14.02
C THR A 130 6.50 13.32 13.38
N SER A 131 5.30 13.79 13.05
CA SER A 131 4.30 13.02 12.28
C SER A 131 3.57 13.92 11.29
N ILE A 132 2.98 13.32 10.26
CA ILE A 132 2.13 14.02 9.30
C ILE A 132 0.68 13.85 9.73
N ASP A 133 -0.02 14.97 9.90
CA ASP A 133 -1.46 14.99 10.18
C ASP A 133 -2.22 14.72 8.87
N PRO A 134 -3.07 13.68 8.80
CA PRO A 134 -3.85 13.36 7.62
C PRO A 134 -5.04 14.31 7.37
N GLY A 135 -5.29 15.25 8.25
CA GLY A 135 -6.45 16.13 8.23
C GLY A 135 -7.78 15.39 8.49
N PRO A 136 -8.93 16.06 8.29
CA PRO A 136 -10.25 15.50 8.63
C PRO A 136 -10.54 14.15 7.97
N LEU A 137 -10.17 13.97 6.70
CA LEU A 137 -10.36 12.70 5.98
C LEU A 137 -9.65 11.51 6.65
N GLY A 138 -8.57 11.77 7.38
CA GLY A 138 -7.86 10.75 8.14
C GLY A 138 -8.62 10.22 9.37
N GLY A 139 -9.74 10.85 9.75
CA GLY A 139 -10.63 10.42 10.82
C GLY A 139 -11.94 9.76 10.33
N GLU A 140 -12.13 9.62 9.02
CA GLU A 140 -13.31 8.98 8.42
C GLU A 140 -12.99 7.55 7.93
N LEU A 141 -14.01 6.74 7.64
CA LEU A 141 -13.90 5.40 7.04
C LEU A 141 -12.87 4.52 7.76
N GLU A 142 -11.77 4.17 7.08
CA GLU A 142 -10.66 3.41 7.68
C GLU A 142 -10.02 4.15 8.87
N GLY A 143 -9.94 5.49 8.80
CA GLY A 143 -9.39 6.28 9.89
C GLY A 143 -10.26 6.32 11.14
N ALA A 144 -11.57 6.25 11.01
CA ALA A 144 -12.51 6.10 12.13
C ALA A 144 -12.37 4.71 12.79
N ALA A 145 -12.23 3.67 11.97
CA ALA A 145 -12.03 2.30 12.44
C ALA A 145 -10.63 2.05 13.04
N ARG A 146 -9.63 2.83 12.64
CA ARG A 146 -8.21 2.67 12.98
C ARG A 146 -7.56 4.00 13.39
N PRO A 147 -7.88 4.56 14.55
CA PRO A 147 -7.34 5.85 15.01
C PRO A 147 -5.81 5.89 14.96
N GLY A 148 -5.24 6.94 14.35
CA GLY A 148 -3.79 7.12 14.21
C GLY A 148 -3.14 6.40 13.01
N HIS A 149 -3.84 5.47 12.38
CA HIS A 149 -3.33 4.69 11.23
C HIS A 149 -2.75 5.58 10.12
N PHE A 150 -3.52 6.54 9.66
CA PHE A 150 -3.11 7.38 8.53
C PHE A 150 -2.00 8.37 8.88
N ALA A 151 -1.92 8.84 10.12
CA ALA A 151 -0.78 9.64 10.56
C ALA A 151 0.53 8.82 10.49
N GLY A 152 0.50 7.57 10.96
CA GLY A 152 1.63 6.63 10.85
C GLY A 152 1.97 6.30 9.39
N MET A 153 0.97 6.03 8.57
CA MET A 153 1.11 5.68 7.15
C MET A 153 1.69 6.85 6.33
N LEU A 154 1.15 8.05 6.45
CA LEU A 154 1.68 9.23 5.73
C LEU A 154 3.10 9.57 6.18
N THR A 155 3.38 9.42 7.47
CA THR A 155 4.73 9.65 8.01
C THR A 155 5.75 8.70 7.39
N VAL A 156 5.48 7.40 7.31
CA VAL A 156 6.41 6.44 6.70
C VAL A 156 6.55 6.65 5.21
N VAL A 157 5.46 6.93 4.49
CA VAL A 157 5.50 7.18 3.04
C VAL A 157 6.33 8.42 2.73
N ASN A 158 6.14 9.52 3.47
CA ASN A 158 6.96 10.72 3.30
C ASN A 158 8.45 10.45 3.60
N LYS A 159 8.76 9.66 4.64
CA LYS A 159 10.14 9.24 4.90
C LYS A 159 10.72 8.43 3.74
N LEU A 160 9.93 7.50 3.17
CA LEU A 160 10.35 6.73 2.01
C LEU A 160 10.61 7.63 0.79
N PHE A 161 9.77 8.64 0.55
CA PHE A 161 10.00 9.63 -0.51
C PHE A 161 11.29 10.41 -0.27
N ALA A 162 11.54 10.87 0.94
CA ALA A 162 12.78 11.58 1.29
C ALA A 162 14.03 10.70 1.21
N ILE A 163 13.92 9.38 1.46
CA ILE A 163 15.02 8.42 1.42
C ILE A 163 15.30 7.97 -0.01
N CYS A 164 14.26 7.52 -0.72
CA CYS A 164 14.40 6.94 -2.06
C CYS A 164 14.52 8.01 -3.15
N VAL A 165 14.01 9.22 -2.90
CA VAL A 165 13.93 10.34 -3.86
C VAL A 165 13.35 9.85 -5.21
N PRO A 166 12.16 9.23 -5.22
CA PRO A 166 11.61 8.67 -6.45
C PRO A 166 11.04 9.74 -7.36
N ASP A 167 11.05 9.49 -8.67
CA ASP A 167 10.30 10.30 -9.64
C ASP A 167 8.83 9.83 -9.69
N VAL A 168 8.60 8.53 -9.48
CA VAL A 168 7.25 7.93 -9.51
C VAL A 168 7.12 6.92 -8.37
N ALA A 169 5.97 6.93 -7.69
CA ALA A 169 5.64 5.94 -6.67
C ALA A 169 4.32 5.25 -6.98
N PHE A 170 4.28 3.93 -6.81
CA PHE A 170 3.15 3.07 -7.16
C PHE A 170 2.46 2.55 -5.93
N PHE A 171 1.13 2.67 -5.88
CA PHE A 171 0.28 2.21 -4.77
C PHE A 171 -0.93 1.46 -5.32
N GLY A 172 -1.37 0.42 -4.61
CA GLY A 172 -2.57 -0.32 -4.99
C GLY A 172 -3.85 0.49 -4.74
N GLU A 173 -4.77 0.48 -5.70
CA GLU A 173 -6.10 1.10 -5.57
C GLU A 173 -7.00 0.38 -4.56
N LYS A 174 -6.65 -0.84 -4.15
CA LYS A 174 -7.38 -1.56 -3.11
C LYS A 174 -7.50 -0.74 -1.82
N ASP A 175 -6.44 -0.05 -1.43
CA ASP A 175 -6.41 0.84 -0.27
C ASP A 175 -6.67 2.29 -0.71
N TRP A 176 -7.88 2.54 -1.26
CA TRP A 176 -8.22 3.79 -1.94
C TRP A 176 -8.06 5.02 -1.06
N GLN A 177 -8.47 4.95 0.20
CA GLN A 177 -8.32 6.08 1.12
C GLN A 177 -6.84 6.38 1.40
N GLN A 178 -6.01 5.36 1.52
CA GLN A 178 -4.55 5.52 1.60
C GLN A 178 -4.02 6.26 0.37
N LEU A 179 -4.40 5.82 -0.83
CA LEU A 179 -3.98 6.45 -2.08
C LEU A 179 -4.43 7.90 -2.19
N ALA A 180 -5.68 8.20 -1.82
CA ALA A 180 -6.22 9.56 -1.82
C ALA A 180 -5.47 10.49 -0.84
N LEU A 181 -5.18 10.01 0.36
CA LEU A 181 -4.42 10.75 1.37
C LEU A 181 -2.96 10.98 0.94
N ILE A 182 -2.32 9.99 0.31
CA ILE A 182 -0.95 10.15 -0.24
C ILE A 182 -0.93 11.19 -1.35
N ARG A 183 -1.90 11.16 -2.29
CA ARG A 183 -2.02 12.17 -3.34
C ARG A 183 -2.24 13.57 -2.77
N ARG A 184 -3.06 13.68 -1.71
CA ARG A 184 -3.27 14.94 -0.99
C ARG A 184 -1.99 15.43 -0.33
N MET A 185 -1.28 14.58 0.40
CA MET A 185 0.01 14.91 1.01
C MET A 185 1.02 15.41 -0.03
N VAL A 186 1.15 14.72 -1.16
CA VAL A 186 2.08 15.10 -2.24
C VAL A 186 1.74 16.49 -2.79
N ARG A 187 0.46 16.76 -3.05
CA ARG A 187 -0.01 18.05 -3.53
C ARG A 187 0.16 19.16 -2.50
N ASP A 188 -0.27 18.93 -1.26
CA ASP A 188 -0.35 19.97 -0.22
C ASP A 188 1.03 20.32 0.36
N LEU A 189 2.01 19.42 0.23
CA LEU A 189 3.41 19.63 0.68
C LEU A 189 4.40 19.84 -0.49
N ASP A 190 3.91 20.06 -1.71
CA ASP A 190 4.72 20.28 -2.91
C ASP A 190 5.83 19.22 -3.09
N ILE A 191 5.51 17.94 -2.81
CA ILE A 191 6.48 16.85 -2.93
C ILE A 191 6.63 16.48 -4.42
N ASP A 192 7.86 16.55 -4.94
CA ASP A 192 8.16 16.25 -6.34
C ASP A 192 8.17 14.72 -6.62
N VAL A 193 6.99 14.10 -6.53
CA VAL A 193 6.78 12.67 -6.79
C VAL A 193 5.45 12.46 -7.52
N HIS A 194 5.47 11.76 -8.65
CA HIS A 194 4.23 11.37 -9.33
C HIS A 194 3.65 10.10 -8.69
N VAL A 195 2.41 10.17 -8.16
CA VAL A 195 1.74 9.05 -7.49
C VAL A 195 0.79 8.34 -8.45
N VAL A 196 1.09 7.07 -8.75
CA VAL A 196 0.31 6.22 -9.64
C VAL A 196 -0.50 5.20 -8.82
N GLY A 197 -1.82 5.17 -9.04
CA GLY A 197 -2.68 4.09 -8.58
C GLY A 197 -2.60 2.90 -9.54
N VAL A 198 -2.53 1.69 -9.01
CA VAL A 198 -2.56 0.45 -9.79
C VAL A 198 -3.84 -0.32 -9.43
N PRO A 199 -4.63 -0.72 -10.43
CA PRO A 199 -5.89 -1.41 -10.21
C PRO A 199 -5.77 -2.64 -9.30
N THR A 200 -6.81 -2.88 -8.52
CA THR A 200 -6.87 -4.01 -7.58
C THR A 200 -6.75 -5.34 -8.33
N VAL A 201 -5.74 -6.13 -8.01
CA VAL A 201 -5.61 -7.50 -8.49
C VAL A 201 -6.57 -8.39 -7.69
N ARG A 202 -7.33 -9.20 -8.42
CA ARG A 202 -8.35 -10.09 -7.84
C ARG A 202 -8.01 -11.55 -8.07
N GLU A 203 -8.52 -12.40 -7.21
CA GLU A 203 -8.55 -13.84 -7.43
C GLU A 203 -9.61 -14.21 -8.49
N THR A 204 -9.61 -15.44 -8.97
CA THR A 204 -10.52 -15.91 -10.05
C THR A 204 -12.00 -15.78 -9.69
N ASP A 205 -12.33 -15.77 -8.41
CA ASP A 205 -13.70 -15.57 -7.88
C ASP A 205 -14.02 -14.11 -7.53
N GLY A 206 -13.13 -13.19 -7.86
CA GLY A 206 -13.32 -11.76 -7.67
C GLY A 206 -12.80 -11.18 -6.36
N LEU A 207 -12.44 -12.01 -5.36
CA LEU A 207 -11.90 -11.49 -4.09
C LEU A 207 -10.61 -10.70 -4.32
N ALA A 208 -10.52 -9.51 -3.76
CA ALA A 208 -9.31 -8.68 -3.81
C ALA A 208 -8.12 -9.38 -3.14
N ARG A 209 -6.96 -9.41 -3.80
CA ARG A 209 -5.71 -9.95 -3.24
C ARG A 209 -5.26 -9.14 -2.02
N SER A 210 -5.02 -9.85 -0.91
CA SER A 210 -4.54 -9.26 0.33
C SER A 210 -3.74 -10.29 1.13
N SER A 211 -2.67 -9.85 1.81
CA SER A 211 -1.94 -10.69 2.77
C SER A 211 -2.83 -11.19 3.91
N ARG A 212 -3.89 -10.45 4.27
CA ARG A 212 -4.86 -10.86 5.28
C ARG A 212 -5.80 -11.99 4.84
N ASN A 213 -5.88 -12.30 3.54
CA ASN A 213 -6.65 -13.47 3.07
C ASN A 213 -6.11 -14.78 3.66
N ALA A 214 -4.83 -14.83 4.03
CA ALA A 214 -4.22 -15.99 4.71
C ALA A 214 -4.79 -16.26 6.11
N TYR A 215 -5.49 -15.32 6.72
CA TYR A 215 -6.13 -15.51 8.03
C TYR A 215 -7.53 -16.14 7.93
N LEU A 216 -8.11 -16.20 6.73
CA LEU A 216 -9.44 -16.76 6.50
C LEU A 216 -9.38 -18.29 6.45
N ASP A 217 -10.26 -18.95 7.17
CA ASP A 217 -10.52 -20.35 6.95
C ASP A 217 -11.27 -20.59 5.62
N ALA A 218 -11.42 -21.85 5.21
CA ALA A 218 -12.03 -22.20 3.92
C ALA A 218 -13.49 -21.72 3.79
N THR A 219 -14.24 -21.60 4.88
CA THR A 219 -15.61 -21.08 4.89
C THR A 219 -15.63 -19.58 4.79
N GLN A 220 -14.88 -18.90 5.63
CA GLN A 220 -14.69 -17.44 5.59
C GLN A 220 -14.17 -16.98 4.23
N ARG A 221 -13.24 -17.75 3.63
CA ARG A 221 -12.69 -17.43 2.30
C ARG A 221 -13.79 -17.43 1.21
N ARG A 222 -14.75 -18.37 1.27
CA ARG A 222 -15.91 -18.38 0.35
C ARG A 222 -16.88 -17.23 0.62
N GLN A 223 -17.16 -16.94 1.89
CA GLN A 223 -18.03 -15.86 2.31
C GLN A 223 -17.49 -14.47 1.94
N ALA A 224 -16.17 -14.28 2.00
CA ALA A 224 -15.50 -13.02 1.64
C ALA A 224 -15.79 -12.57 0.19
N VAL A 225 -16.13 -13.49 -0.72
CA VAL A 225 -16.49 -13.19 -2.12
C VAL A 225 -17.72 -12.29 -2.22
N ALA A 226 -18.61 -12.31 -1.23
CA ALA A 226 -19.78 -11.43 -1.18
C ALA A 226 -19.40 -9.94 -1.22
N ILE A 227 -18.22 -9.55 -0.74
CA ILE A 227 -17.73 -8.16 -0.82
C ILE A 227 -17.55 -7.74 -2.29
N SER A 228 -16.89 -8.56 -3.11
CA SER A 228 -16.71 -8.26 -4.54
C SER A 228 -18.01 -8.35 -5.34
N ALA A 229 -18.90 -9.25 -4.96
CA ALA A 229 -20.25 -9.33 -5.55
C ALA A 229 -21.07 -8.08 -5.23
N ALA A 230 -20.99 -7.56 -4.00
CA ALA A 230 -21.66 -6.32 -3.59
C ALA A 230 -21.13 -5.10 -4.36
N LEU A 231 -19.81 -5.02 -4.56
CA LEU A 231 -19.22 -3.97 -5.40
C LEU A 231 -19.74 -4.03 -6.83
N SER A 232 -19.84 -5.23 -7.41
CA SER A 232 -20.36 -5.43 -8.77
C SER A 232 -21.83 -5.05 -8.87
N ALA A 233 -22.65 -5.40 -7.87
CA ALA A 233 -24.07 -5.00 -7.82
C ALA A 233 -24.20 -3.47 -7.72
N GLY A 234 -23.39 -2.83 -6.89
CA GLY A 234 -23.36 -1.37 -6.79
C GLY A 234 -22.95 -0.69 -8.11
N GLN A 235 -21.90 -1.23 -8.79
CA GLN A 235 -21.48 -0.71 -10.11
C GLN A 235 -22.62 -0.79 -11.14
N TYR A 236 -23.34 -1.92 -11.18
CA TYR A 236 -24.47 -2.09 -12.10
C TYR A 236 -25.64 -1.13 -11.81
N ALA A 237 -25.83 -0.78 -10.53
CA ALA A 237 -26.86 0.18 -10.12
C ALA A 237 -26.51 1.65 -10.40
N GLY A 238 -25.33 1.95 -10.94
CA GLY A 238 -24.86 3.32 -11.20
C GLY A 238 -25.81 4.19 -12.05
N GLU A 239 -26.52 3.56 -12.99
CA GLU A 239 -27.54 4.22 -13.84
C GLU A 239 -28.84 4.60 -13.09
N GLN A 240 -28.97 4.17 -11.83
CA GLN A 240 -30.15 4.40 -11.00
C GLN A 240 -29.90 5.45 -9.92
N GLY A 241 -28.72 6.05 -9.92
CA GLY A 241 -28.32 7.09 -8.99
C GLY A 241 -27.57 6.59 -7.74
N PRO A 242 -27.00 7.51 -6.94
CA PRO A 242 -26.09 7.19 -5.85
C PRO A 242 -26.72 6.35 -4.73
N GLU A 243 -27.99 6.56 -4.40
CA GLU A 243 -28.71 5.80 -3.37
C GLU A 243 -28.92 4.35 -3.80
N ALA A 244 -29.21 4.09 -5.07
CA ALA A 244 -29.39 2.76 -5.62
C ALA A 244 -28.09 1.97 -5.60
N VAL A 245 -26.95 2.60 -5.85
CA VAL A 245 -25.61 1.99 -5.75
C VAL A 245 -25.37 1.41 -4.36
N VAL A 246 -25.61 2.21 -3.33
CA VAL A 246 -25.39 1.79 -1.92
C VAL A 246 -26.42 0.73 -1.52
N ALA A 247 -27.69 0.88 -1.93
CA ALA A 247 -28.76 -0.08 -1.63
C ALA A 247 -28.47 -1.46 -2.24
N ALA A 248 -28.09 -1.52 -3.51
CA ALA A 248 -27.75 -2.77 -4.20
C ALA A 248 -26.54 -3.50 -3.54
N ALA A 249 -25.51 -2.75 -3.16
CA ALA A 249 -24.39 -3.33 -2.47
C ALA A 249 -24.77 -3.89 -1.09
N ARG A 250 -25.57 -3.17 -0.32
CA ARG A 250 -26.06 -3.59 0.99
C ARG A 250 -26.97 -4.82 0.92
N GLU A 251 -27.81 -4.92 -0.10
CA GLU A 251 -28.67 -6.08 -0.32
C GLU A 251 -27.85 -7.37 -0.52
N VAL A 252 -26.79 -7.31 -1.34
CA VAL A 252 -25.88 -8.44 -1.53
C VAL A 252 -25.17 -8.82 -0.23
N LEU A 253 -24.64 -7.85 0.52
CA LEU A 253 -23.96 -8.12 1.79
C LEU A 253 -24.91 -8.71 2.84
N ALA A 254 -26.18 -8.30 2.87
CA ALA A 254 -27.19 -8.85 3.79
C ALA A 254 -27.52 -10.33 3.51
N SER A 255 -27.22 -10.84 2.30
CA SER A 255 -27.38 -12.26 1.98
C SER A 255 -26.30 -13.16 2.60
N GLU A 256 -25.20 -12.57 3.14
CA GLU A 256 -24.14 -13.29 3.84
C GLU A 256 -24.06 -12.82 5.31
N PRO A 257 -24.85 -13.42 6.21
CA PRO A 257 -24.97 -12.95 7.60
C PRO A 257 -23.70 -13.13 8.45
N ALA A 258 -22.70 -13.85 7.95
CA ALA A 258 -21.40 -13.99 8.61
C ALA A 258 -20.54 -12.72 8.46
N LEU A 259 -20.87 -11.83 7.51
CA LEU A 259 -20.18 -10.55 7.33
C LEU A 259 -20.73 -9.52 8.31
N ASP A 260 -19.88 -9.06 9.21
CA ASP A 260 -20.13 -7.87 10.04
C ASP A 260 -19.66 -6.63 9.26
N VAL A 261 -20.62 -5.86 8.71
CA VAL A 261 -20.35 -4.75 7.79
C VAL A 261 -20.07 -3.48 8.59
N ASP A 262 -18.83 -2.98 8.53
CA ASP A 262 -18.45 -1.72 9.18
C ASP A 262 -19.03 -0.51 8.41
N TYR A 263 -18.88 -0.49 7.08
CA TYR A 263 -19.46 0.54 6.22
C TYR A 263 -19.66 0.09 4.76
N VAL A 264 -20.63 0.73 4.10
CA VAL A 264 -20.82 0.75 2.64
C VAL A 264 -21.04 2.21 2.28
N GLU A 265 -20.09 2.83 1.62
CA GLU A 265 -20.07 4.27 1.32
C GLU A 265 -19.78 4.53 -0.16
N LEU A 266 -20.58 5.39 -0.77
CA LEU A 266 -20.28 5.97 -2.08
C LEU A 266 -19.72 7.38 -1.90
N ARG A 267 -18.56 7.64 -2.49
CA ARG A 267 -17.86 8.91 -2.38
C ARG A 267 -17.38 9.39 -3.76
N SER A 268 -17.03 10.66 -3.89
CA SER A 268 -16.26 11.12 -5.06
C SER A 268 -14.87 10.47 -5.08
N PRO A 269 -14.14 10.48 -6.21
CA PRO A 269 -12.81 9.86 -6.28
C PRO A 269 -11.78 10.41 -5.30
N ASP A 270 -11.92 11.67 -4.88
CA ASP A 270 -11.08 12.31 -3.85
C ASP A 270 -11.64 12.16 -2.42
N LEU A 271 -12.67 11.32 -2.25
CA LEU A 271 -13.36 10.98 -1.00
C LEU A 271 -14.17 12.13 -0.38
N GLY A 272 -14.58 13.11 -1.19
CA GLY A 272 -15.63 14.04 -0.85
C GLY A 272 -17.02 13.40 -0.93
N PRO A 273 -18.10 14.20 -0.84
CA PRO A 273 -19.47 13.71 -1.01
C PRO A 273 -19.68 12.96 -2.33
N ALA A 274 -20.60 11.98 -2.32
CA ALA A 274 -20.95 11.26 -3.55
C ALA A 274 -21.50 12.24 -4.60
N PRO A 275 -21.06 12.16 -5.87
CA PRO A 275 -21.64 12.95 -6.93
C PRO A 275 -23.02 12.45 -7.30
N THR A 276 -23.91 13.35 -7.72
CA THR A 276 -25.20 12.97 -8.31
C THR A 276 -25.05 12.40 -9.71
N ILE A 277 -24.05 12.88 -10.46
CA ILE A 277 -23.64 12.39 -11.79
C ILE A 277 -22.13 12.46 -11.87
N GLY A 278 -21.51 11.46 -12.50
CA GLY A 278 -20.06 11.40 -12.74
C GLY A 278 -19.38 10.24 -12.03
N ASP A 279 -18.05 10.32 -11.96
CA ASP A 279 -17.24 9.27 -11.38
C ASP A 279 -17.35 9.25 -9.85
N ALA A 280 -17.57 8.07 -9.31
CA ALA A 280 -17.63 7.82 -7.88
C ALA A 280 -16.79 6.60 -7.50
N ARG A 281 -16.58 6.41 -6.20
CA ARG A 281 -15.92 5.23 -5.63
C ARG A 281 -16.84 4.63 -4.57
N LEU A 282 -17.26 3.39 -4.78
CA LEU A 282 -17.96 2.59 -3.79
C LEU A 282 -16.91 1.88 -2.93
N LEU A 283 -16.98 2.09 -1.61
CA LEU A 283 -16.06 1.53 -0.64
C LEU A 283 -16.81 0.65 0.34
N ILE A 284 -16.26 -0.53 0.63
CA ILE A 284 -16.82 -1.49 1.57
C ILE A 284 -15.75 -1.93 2.56
N ALA A 285 -16.11 -1.97 3.84
CA ALA A 285 -15.35 -2.64 4.88
C ALA A 285 -16.26 -3.57 5.65
N ALA A 286 -15.79 -4.80 5.89
CA ALA A 286 -16.50 -5.81 6.65
C ALA A 286 -15.55 -6.74 7.39
N ARG A 287 -16.05 -7.42 8.43
CA ARG A 287 -15.32 -8.41 9.21
C ARG A 287 -15.88 -9.80 8.97
N LEU A 288 -14.97 -10.77 8.90
CA LEU A 288 -15.28 -12.18 9.01
C LEU A 288 -14.53 -12.75 10.21
N GLY A 289 -15.22 -12.99 11.29
CA GLY A 289 -14.61 -13.31 12.57
C GLY A 289 -13.68 -12.17 13.02
N THR A 290 -12.38 -12.46 13.17
CA THR A 290 -11.38 -11.46 13.57
C THR A 290 -10.72 -10.74 12.37
N THR A 291 -10.98 -11.19 11.14
CA THR A 291 -10.32 -10.65 9.94
C THR A 291 -11.14 -9.53 9.32
N ARG A 292 -10.58 -8.33 9.30
CA ARG A 292 -11.18 -7.18 8.64
C ARG A 292 -10.69 -7.07 7.20
N LEU A 293 -11.64 -6.98 6.28
CA LEU A 293 -11.42 -6.89 4.85
C LEU A 293 -11.96 -5.56 4.32
N ILE A 294 -11.24 -4.98 3.38
CA ILE A 294 -11.67 -3.80 2.64
C ILE A 294 -11.56 -4.05 1.14
N ASP A 295 -12.47 -3.47 0.40
CA ASP A 295 -12.40 -3.45 -1.05
C ASP A 295 -13.14 -2.21 -1.57
N ASN A 296 -12.95 -1.87 -2.84
CA ASN A 296 -13.64 -0.76 -3.46
C ASN A 296 -13.72 -0.94 -4.98
N ALA A 297 -14.64 -0.19 -5.60
CA ALA A 297 -14.80 -0.16 -7.04
C ALA A 297 -15.13 1.24 -7.54
N HIS A 298 -14.68 1.55 -8.75
CA HIS A 298 -15.16 2.71 -9.50
C HIS A 298 -16.61 2.52 -9.90
N VAL A 299 -17.42 3.57 -9.80
CA VAL A 299 -18.81 3.61 -10.22
C VAL A 299 -19.02 4.85 -11.10
N SER A 300 -19.57 4.69 -12.27
CA SER A 300 -20.12 5.81 -13.06
C SER A 300 -21.56 6.00 -12.67
N VAL A 301 -21.86 7.13 -12.02
CA VAL A 301 -23.24 7.52 -11.68
C VAL A 301 -23.80 8.33 -12.84
N THR A 302 -24.94 7.89 -13.40
CA THR A 302 -25.62 8.58 -14.49
C THR A 302 -27.08 8.84 -14.13
N GLU A 303 -27.73 9.82 -14.73
CA GLU A 303 -29.17 9.96 -14.63
C GLU A 303 -29.87 8.94 -15.53
N ARG A 304 -30.92 8.34 -14.99
CA ARG A 304 -31.85 7.58 -15.83
C ARG A 304 -32.58 8.57 -16.75
N VAL A 305 -32.32 8.48 -18.05
CA VAL A 305 -33.09 9.22 -19.07
C VAL A 305 -34.49 8.65 -19.18
#